data_5966e6a373cf6d09caca37471273fb3f
#
_entry.id   5966e6a373cf6d09caca37471273fb3f
#
_cell.length_a   1.000
_cell.length_b   1.000
_cell.length_c   1.000
_cell.angle_alpha   90.00
_cell.angle_beta   90.00
_cell.angle_gamma   90.00
#
_symmetry.space_group_name_H-M   'P 1'
#
loop_
_entity.id
_entity.type
_entity.pdbx_description
1 polymer ?
#
loop_
_entity_poly.entity_id
_entity_poly.type
_entity_poly.pdbx_seq_one_letter_code
_entity_poly.pdbx_strand_id
1 'polypeptide(L)'
;VSGKNLFPSNISGLPTWYIIRASDAAYQAPGDNTHIQIVMNKDTWMADVEKAESGTVIIYNQDVKLPIERDDCTVLGMPMTKMARSIKPKLARLMANMYYVGGLAEILGIDSEAIHSAVTQQFKGKEKAIELNMQAIEEGRIFARENWDCNIAHVVEARDKNPNTYLIDGNEATALGCIFGGVNMLSWYPITPSSSLAESIIGWIPKIRTGDDGGATCAVIQAEDELAAAGMVIGAGWAGGRGMTCTSGPGISLMSEFIGLAYFAEVPGVIWDVNRVGPSTGLPTRTQQGDLALLYEAS
;
A
#
# COMPACT_ATOMS: atom_id res chain seq x y z
N VAL A 1 9.36 3.97 9.45
CA VAL A 1 7.89 3.88 9.30
C VAL A 1 7.58 2.89 8.19
N SER A 2 6.62 2.00 8.41
CA SER A 2 6.09 1.09 7.39
C SER A 2 4.56 1.13 7.42
N GLY A 3 3.93 0.83 6.28
CA GLY A 3 2.49 0.74 6.14
C GLY A 3 2.07 -0.54 5.45
N LYS A 4 0.95 -1.11 5.85
CA LYS A 4 0.38 -2.31 5.23
C LYS A 4 -1.13 -2.19 5.08
N ASN A 5 -1.60 -2.37 3.85
CA ASN A 5 -3.02 -2.54 3.57
C ASN A 5 -3.46 -3.97 3.89
N LEU A 6 -4.59 -4.10 4.58
CA LEU A 6 -5.32 -5.34 4.76
C LEU A 6 -6.70 -5.15 4.14
N PHE A 7 -6.89 -5.66 2.97
CA PHE A 7 -8.16 -5.56 2.25
C PHE A 7 -8.64 -6.95 1.81
N PRO A 8 -9.96 -7.15 1.66
CA PRO A 8 -10.51 -8.42 1.24
C PRO A 8 -10.28 -8.68 -0.25
N SER A 9 -10.38 -9.94 -0.64
CA SER A 9 -10.24 -10.36 -2.05
C SER A 9 -11.41 -9.97 -2.96
N ASN A 10 -12.47 -9.45 -2.38
CA ASN A 10 -13.67 -9.05 -3.13
C ASN A 10 -13.50 -7.65 -3.73
N ILE A 11 -14.11 -7.42 -4.89
CA ILE A 11 -14.00 -6.16 -5.65
C ILE A 11 -14.55 -4.96 -4.88
N SER A 12 -15.58 -5.14 -4.06
CA SER A 12 -16.16 -4.08 -3.23
C SER A 12 -17.00 -4.62 -2.08
N GLY A 13 -17.29 -3.75 -1.10
CA GLY A 13 -18.29 -3.98 -0.07
C GLY A 13 -17.76 -4.59 1.23
N LEU A 14 -16.51 -5.00 1.30
CA LEU A 14 -15.91 -5.49 2.55
C LEU A 14 -14.94 -4.46 3.17
N PRO A 15 -14.76 -4.50 4.48
CA PRO A 15 -13.93 -3.55 5.19
C PRO A 15 -12.44 -3.72 4.88
N THR A 16 -11.73 -2.60 4.95
CA THR A 16 -10.29 -2.51 4.71
C THR A 16 -9.63 -1.88 5.93
N TRP A 17 -8.47 -2.40 6.30
CA TRP A 17 -7.64 -1.83 7.36
C TRP A 17 -6.30 -1.36 6.81
N TYR A 18 -5.76 -0.32 7.40
CA TYR A 18 -4.40 0.13 7.12
C TYR A 18 -3.63 0.18 8.43
N ILE A 19 -2.53 -0.55 8.49
CA ILE A 19 -1.66 -0.61 9.67
C ILE A 19 -0.44 0.23 9.39
N ILE A 20 -0.10 1.14 10.31
CA ILE A 20 1.13 1.93 10.27
C ILE A 20 1.99 1.52 11.46
N ARG A 21 3.24 1.19 11.20
CA ARG A 21 4.24 0.96 12.23
C ARG A 21 5.32 2.02 12.16
N ALA A 22 5.52 2.73 13.26
CA ALA A 22 6.67 3.60 13.49
C ALA A 22 7.57 2.94 14.55
N SER A 23 8.86 2.81 14.26
CA SER A 23 9.84 2.20 15.17
C SER A 23 11.20 2.84 14.97
N ASP A 24 11.92 3.09 16.05
CA ASP A 24 13.30 3.56 16.02
C ASP A 24 14.30 2.43 15.71
N ALA A 25 13.88 1.17 15.92
CA ALA A 25 14.65 -0.03 15.61
C ALA A 25 14.50 -0.49 14.14
N ALA A 26 13.86 0.32 13.29
CA ALA A 26 13.62 0.03 11.87
C ALA A 26 12.84 -1.27 11.57
N TYR A 27 12.08 -1.81 12.51
CA TYR A 27 11.18 -2.92 12.24
C TYR A 27 10.09 -2.50 11.27
N GLN A 28 9.87 -3.30 10.24
CA GLN A 28 8.89 -3.01 9.18
C GLN A 28 7.67 -3.92 9.22
N ALA A 29 7.81 -5.15 9.71
CA ALA A 29 6.67 -6.05 9.85
C ALA A 29 5.66 -5.50 10.87
N PRO A 30 4.35 -5.60 10.62
CA PRO A 30 3.35 -5.26 11.62
C PRO A 30 3.54 -6.15 12.85
N GLY A 31 3.33 -5.57 14.04
CA GLY A 31 3.23 -6.35 15.28
C GLY A 31 1.78 -6.78 15.51
N ASP A 32 1.59 -7.67 16.47
CA ASP A 32 0.24 -8.11 16.87
C ASP A 32 -0.48 -7.03 17.68
N ASN A 33 0.28 -6.20 18.41
CA ASN A 33 -0.25 -5.18 19.30
C ASN A 33 -0.46 -3.85 18.57
N THR A 34 -1.60 -3.21 18.84
CA THR A 34 -1.95 -1.90 18.31
C THR A 34 -2.03 -0.87 19.45
N HIS A 35 -1.17 0.16 19.42
CA HIS A 35 -1.16 1.21 20.43
C HIS A 35 -2.28 2.23 20.26
N ILE A 36 -2.62 2.54 19.01
CA ILE A 36 -3.70 3.46 18.65
C ILE A 36 -4.54 2.81 17.57
N GLN A 37 -5.84 2.76 17.79
CA GLN A 37 -6.80 2.21 16.84
C GLN A 37 -7.85 3.23 16.46
N ILE A 38 -8.03 3.46 15.15
CA ILE A 38 -9.05 4.35 14.64
C ILE A 38 -10.23 3.52 14.13
N VAL A 39 -11.35 3.63 14.82
CA VAL A 39 -12.59 2.92 14.48
C VAL A 39 -13.42 3.79 13.55
N MET A 40 -13.34 3.50 12.26
CA MET A 40 -13.97 4.32 11.20
C MET A 40 -15.30 3.74 10.71
N ASN A 41 -15.46 2.43 10.77
CA ASN A 41 -16.57 1.73 10.13
C ASN A 41 -17.56 1.21 11.17
N LYS A 42 -18.82 1.63 11.02
CA LYS A 42 -19.94 1.18 11.89
C LYS A 42 -20.25 -0.31 11.80
N ASP A 43 -19.82 -0.98 10.73
CA ASP A 43 -20.11 -2.39 10.50
C ASP A 43 -19.02 -3.32 11.08
N THR A 44 -17.82 -2.79 11.36
CA THR A 44 -16.68 -3.55 11.92
C THR A 44 -16.26 -3.14 13.31
N TRP A 45 -16.84 -2.07 13.86
CA TRP A 45 -16.39 -1.48 15.11
C TRP A 45 -16.30 -2.47 16.27
N MET A 46 -17.23 -3.43 16.36
CA MET A 46 -17.19 -4.43 17.43
C MET A 46 -15.95 -5.31 17.34
N ALA A 47 -15.66 -5.86 16.16
CA ALA A 47 -14.50 -6.68 15.96
C ALA A 47 -13.19 -5.87 16.10
N ASP A 48 -13.21 -4.59 15.74
CA ASP A 48 -12.08 -3.70 15.91
C ASP A 48 -11.79 -3.42 17.38
N VAL A 49 -12.83 -3.11 18.15
CA VAL A 49 -12.73 -2.84 19.60
C VAL A 49 -12.41 -4.11 20.41
N GLU A 50 -12.94 -5.26 20.03
CA GLU A 50 -12.65 -6.54 20.66
C GLU A 50 -11.18 -6.94 20.53
N LYS A 51 -10.57 -6.65 19.37
CA LYS A 51 -9.15 -6.93 19.12
C LYS A 51 -8.19 -5.96 19.79
N ALA A 52 -8.68 -4.81 20.26
CA ALA A 52 -7.85 -3.85 20.96
C ALA A 52 -7.32 -4.43 22.27
N GLU A 53 -6.02 -4.36 22.49
CA GLU A 53 -5.41 -4.79 23.73
C GLU A 53 -5.59 -3.75 24.85
N SER A 54 -5.42 -4.19 26.09
CA SER A 54 -5.42 -3.28 27.24
C SER A 54 -4.38 -2.18 27.08
N GLY A 55 -4.77 -0.94 27.33
CA GLY A 55 -3.93 0.24 27.12
C GLY A 55 -3.98 0.83 25.71
N THR A 56 -4.69 0.22 24.77
CA THR A 56 -4.90 0.80 23.44
C THR A 56 -5.71 2.10 23.52
N VAL A 57 -5.30 3.11 22.74
CA VAL A 57 -6.09 4.32 22.52
C VAL A 57 -7.03 4.10 21.35
N ILE A 58 -8.33 4.16 21.60
CA ILE A 58 -9.39 3.97 20.60
C ILE A 58 -9.95 5.33 20.23
N ILE A 59 -9.78 5.73 18.97
CA ILE A 59 -10.33 6.97 18.42
C ILE A 59 -11.54 6.62 17.53
N TYR A 60 -12.65 7.30 17.72
CA TYR A 60 -13.86 7.02 16.94
C TYR A 60 -14.68 8.27 16.61
N ASN A 61 -15.56 8.16 15.62
CA ASN A 61 -16.50 9.21 15.28
C ASN A 61 -17.72 9.13 16.21
N GLN A 62 -17.81 10.02 17.18
CA GLN A 62 -18.90 10.02 18.16
C GLN A 62 -20.29 10.33 17.57
N ASP A 63 -20.36 10.90 16.35
CA ASP A 63 -21.63 11.11 15.66
C ASP A 63 -22.32 9.79 15.26
N VAL A 64 -21.57 8.68 15.21
CA VAL A 64 -22.08 7.34 14.88
C VAL A 64 -22.70 6.64 16.08
N LYS A 65 -22.48 7.17 17.30
CA LYS A 65 -23.01 6.62 18.56
C LYS A 65 -22.70 5.14 18.77
N LEU A 66 -21.44 4.77 18.66
CA LEU A 66 -20.99 3.41 18.94
C LEU A 66 -20.92 3.20 20.46
N PRO A 67 -21.54 2.13 21.01
CA PRO A 67 -21.49 1.83 22.44
C PRO A 67 -20.18 1.13 22.79
N ILE A 68 -19.07 1.89 22.77
CA ILE A 68 -17.74 1.38 23.12
C ILE A 68 -17.58 1.43 24.63
N GLU A 69 -17.60 0.26 25.26
CA GLU A 69 -17.45 0.07 26.71
C GLU A 69 -16.14 -0.72 26.96
N ARG A 70 -15.03 -0.02 27.21
CA ARG A 70 -13.70 -0.59 27.48
C ARG A 70 -13.02 0.22 28.57
N ASP A 71 -13.03 -0.29 29.82
CA ASP A 71 -12.41 0.36 30.98
C ASP A 71 -10.89 0.24 30.98
N ASP A 72 -10.36 -0.69 30.21
CA ASP A 72 -8.93 -0.97 30.06
C ASP A 72 -8.28 -0.27 28.87
N CYS A 73 -9.03 0.52 28.11
CA CYS A 73 -8.60 1.31 26.96
C CYS A 73 -8.92 2.80 27.15
N THR A 74 -8.17 3.67 26.52
CA THR A 74 -8.50 5.10 26.43
C THR A 74 -9.41 5.34 25.22
N VAL A 75 -10.64 5.73 25.43
CA VAL A 75 -11.64 5.91 24.36
C VAL A 75 -11.84 7.41 24.09
N LEU A 76 -11.46 7.84 22.88
CA LEU A 76 -11.46 9.24 22.46
C LEU A 76 -12.47 9.47 21.32
N GLY A 77 -13.53 10.19 21.60
CA GLY A 77 -14.56 10.55 20.61
C GLY A 77 -14.29 11.91 19.97
N MET A 78 -14.59 12.06 18.68
CA MET A 78 -14.60 13.34 17.96
C MET A 78 -15.84 13.42 17.06
N PRO A 79 -16.62 14.54 17.05
CA PRO A 79 -17.82 14.66 16.21
C PRO A 79 -17.48 15.02 14.77
N MET A 80 -16.72 14.19 14.09
CA MET A 80 -16.08 14.47 12.81
C MET A 80 -17.06 14.77 11.68
N THR A 81 -18.19 14.05 11.66
CA THR A 81 -19.21 14.27 10.62
C THR A 81 -19.88 15.64 10.80
N LYS A 82 -20.14 16.04 12.03
CA LYS A 82 -20.72 17.34 12.36
C LYS A 82 -19.74 18.46 12.02
N MET A 83 -18.48 18.31 12.42
CA MET A 83 -17.41 19.26 12.11
C MET A 83 -17.21 19.41 10.59
N ALA A 84 -17.11 18.31 9.85
CA ALA A 84 -16.95 18.34 8.40
C ALA A 84 -18.14 18.98 7.66
N ARG A 85 -19.35 18.83 8.18
CA ARG A 85 -20.55 19.50 7.63
C ARG A 85 -20.52 21.02 7.81
N SER A 86 -19.89 21.52 8.86
CA SER A 86 -19.78 22.96 9.10
C SER A 86 -18.89 23.65 8.07
N ILE A 87 -17.83 22.98 7.57
CA ILE A 87 -16.96 23.52 6.54
C ILE A 87 -17.60 23.38 5.15
N LYS A 88 -17.97 22.17 4.75
CA LYS A 88 -18.52 21.90 3.42
C LYS A 88 -19.45 20.69 3.39
N PRO A 89 -20.78 20.88 3.52
CA PRO A 89 -21.73 19.78 3.65
C PRO A 89 -21.63 18.72 2.56
N LYS A 90 -21.40 19.14 1.30
CA LYS A 90 -21.31 18.22 0.15
C LYS A 90 -20.05 17.34 0.16
N LEU A 91 -18.99 17.74 0.85
CA LEU A 91 -17.73 17.01 0.95
C LEU A 91 -17.48 16.41 2.34
N ALA A 92 -18.42 16.55 3.27
CA ALA A 92 -18.25 16.17 4.66
C ALA A 92 -17.76 14.73 4.83
N ARG A 93 -18.30 13.79 4.04
CA ARG A 93 -17.88 12.38 4.11
C ARG A 93 -16.43 12.16 3.70
N LEU A 94 -15.93 12.92 2.72
CA LEU A 94 -14.56 12.81 2.24
C LEU A 94 -13.57 13.51 3.19
N MET A 95 -14.02 14.59 3.84
CA MET A 95 -13.20 15.39 4.75
C MET A 95 -13.13 14.82 6.16
N ALA A 96 -14.09 13.99 6.57
CA ALA A 96 -14.16 13.45 7.93
C ALA A 96 -12.85 12.75 8.35
N ASN A 97 -12.17 12.09 7.42
CA ASN A 97 -10.91 11.40 7.71
C ASN A 97 -9.77 12.38 8.06
N MET A 98 -9.81 13.62 7.59
CA MET A 98 -8.76 14.61 7.88
C MET A 98 -8.80 15.08 9.33
N TYR A 99 -9.94 15.02 9.97
CA TYR A 99 -10.06 15.30 11.41
C TYR A 99 -9.34 14.24 12.25
N TYR A 100 -9.37 12.95 11.83
CA TYR A 100 -8.57 11.91 12.48
C TYR A 100 -7.07 12.21 12.36
N VAL A 101 -6.63 12.66 11.18
CA VAL A 101 -5.23 13.05 10.97
C VAL A 101 -4.84 14.18 11.93
N GLY A 102 -5.72 15.18 12.11
CA GLY A 102 -5.52 16.28 13.05
C GLY A 102 -5.41 15.79 14.49
N GLY A 103 -6.36 14.96 14.94
CA GLY A 103 -6.34 14.39 16.28
C GLY A 103 -5.09 13.53 16.55
N LEU A 104 -4.72 12.66 15.59
CA LEU A 104 -3.48 11.88 15.67
C LEU A 104 -2.22 12.78 15.72
N ALA A 105 -2.20 13.81 14.90
CA ALA A 105 -1.08 14.73 14.84
C ALA A 105 -0.86 15.44 16.19
N GLU A 106 -1.93 15.81 16.89
CA GLU A 106 -1.86 16.42 18.21
C GLU A 106 -1.31 15.43 19.25
N ILE A 107 -1.90 14.25 19.35
CA ILE A 107 -1.50 13.29 20.40
C ILE A 107 -0.12 12.66 20.17
N LEU A 108 0.34 12.57 18.91
CA LEU A 108 1.64 12.01 18.54
C LEU A 108 2.74 13.07 18.36
N GLY A 109 2.43 14.35 18.46
CA GLY A 109 3.38 15.44 18.25
C GLY A 109 3.89 15.55 16.82
N ILE A 110 3.07 15.19 15.81
CA ILE A 110 3.49 15.25 14.42
C ILE A 110 3.58 16.71 13.95
N ASP A 111 4.69 17.06 13.31
CA ASP A 111 4.96 18.40 12.84
C ASP A 111 3.96 18.86 11.75
N SER A 112 3.51 20.11 11.86
CA SER A 112 2.53 20.71 10.94
C SER A 112 3.09 20.92 9.54
N GLU A 113 4.38 21.23 9.40
CA GLU A 113 5.02 21.40 8.09
C GLU A 113 5.12 20.07 7.35
N ALA A 114 5.42 18.98 8.06
CA ALA A 114 5.44 17.64 7.50
C ALA A 114 4.05 17.24 6.96
N ILE A 115 2.99 17.53 7.71
CA ILE A 115 1.60 17.27 7.29
C ILE A 115 1.26 18.12 6.07
N HIS A 116 1.56 19.41 6.09
CA HIS A 116 1.31 20.30 4.96
C HIS A 116 2.02 19.83 3.69
N SER A 117 3.28 19.42 3.80
CA SER A 117 4.05 18.87 2.69
C SER A 117 3.38 17.61 2.12
N ALA A 118 2.95 16.68 2.97
CA ALA A 118 2.28 15.45 2.56
C ALA A 118 0.94 15.73 1.85
N VAL A 119 0.12 16.62 2.41
CA VAL A 119 -1.17 17.03 1.82
C VAL A 119 -0.95 17.71 0.46
N THR A 120 0.04 18.61 0.38
CA THR A 120 0.39 19.30 -0.87
C THR A 120 0.85 18.29 -1.95
N GLN A 121 1.64 17.30 -1.57
CA GLN A 121 2.08 16.25 -2.49
C GLN A 121 0.91 15.40 -2.97
N GLN A 122 -0.02 15.05 -2.10
CA GLN A 122 -1.19 14.24 -2.44
C GLN A 122 -2.17 14.96 -3.38
N PHE A 123 -2.34 16.27 -3.19
CA PHE A 123 -3.31 17.06 -3.93
C PHE A 123 -2.68 18.03 -4.95
N LYS A 124 -1.53 17.68 -5.52
CA LYS A 124 -0.80 18.50 -6.50
C LYS A 124 -1.73 19.21 -7.50
N GLY A 125 -1.61 20.53 -7.62
CA GLY A 125 -2.39 21.35 -8.54
C GLY A 125 -3.85 21.61 -8.13
N LYS A 126 -4.26 21.21 -6.92
CA LYS A 126 -5.62 21.42 -6.40
C LYS A 126 -5.61 22.24 -5.11
N GLU A 127 -5.18 23.51 -5.19
CA GLU A 127 -4.99 24.40 -4.03
C GLU A 127 -6.19 24.43 -3.08
N LYS A 128 -7.42 24.59 -3.62
CA LYS A 128 -8.64 24.55 -2.80
C LYS A 128 -8.84 23.24 -2.02
N ALA A 129 -8.36 22.12 -2.56
CA ALA A 129 -8.43 20.86 -1.84
C ALA A 129 -7.38 20.82 -0.73
N ILE A 130 -6.19 21.36 -0.97
CA ILE A 130 -5.14 21.47 0.05
C ILE A 130 -5.64 22.34 1.21
N GLU A 131 -6.13 23.55 0.94
CA GLU A 131 -6.67 24.46 1.96
C GLU A 131 -7.77 23.81 2.81
N LEU A 132 -8.76 23.18 2.17
CA LEU A 132 -9.88 22.55 2.88
C LEU A 132 -9.42 21.37 3.76
N ASN A 133 -8.48 20.58 3.27
CA ASN A 133 -7.97 19.45 4.05
C ASN A 133 -7.10 19.94 5.21
N MET A 134 -6.25 20.94 5.00
CA MET A 134 -5.46 21.55 6.07
C MET A 134 -6.34 22.22 7.13
N GLN A 135 -7.43 22.88 6.73
CA GLN A 135 -8.40 23.41 7.68
C GLN A 135 -9.01 22.32 8.56
N ALA A 136 -9.45 21.22 7.94
CA ALA A 136 -10.04 20.10 8.70
C ALA A 136 -9.01 19.45 9.66
N ILE A 137 -7.75 19.34 9.25
CA ILE A 137 -6.66 18.81 10.08
C ILE A 137 -6.43 19.75 11.28
N GLU A 138 -6.35 21.04 11.06
CA GLU A 138 -6.12 22.00 12.15
C GLU A 138 -7.30 22.06 13.14
N GLU A 139 -8.54 22.04 12.64
CA GLU A 139 -9.72 21.93 13.52
C GLU A 139 -9.71 20.63 14.34
N GLY A 140 -9.27 19.52 13.73
CA GLY A 140 -9.09 18.24 14.42
C GLY A 140 -8.02 18.31 15.53
N ARG A 141 -6.91 19.00 15.28
CA ARG A 141 -5.85 19.25 16.29
C ARG A 141 -6.38 20.07 17.46
N ILE A 142 -7.05 21.19 17.17
CA ILE A 142 -7.63 22.07 18.19
C ILE A 142 -8.63 21.29 19.03
N PHE A 143 -9.53 20.54 18.39
CA PHE A 143 -10.49 19.72 19.12
C PHE A 143 -9.81 18.72 20.06
N ALA A 144 -8.80 18.00 19.57
CA ALA A 144 -8.08 17.02 20.36
C ALA A 144 -7.38 17.67 21.58
N ARG A 145 -6.73 18.80 21.37
CA ARG A 145 -6.06 19.57 22.44
C ARG A 145 -7.01 20.04 23.53
N GLU A 146 -8.22 20.45 23.14
CA GLU A 146 -9.19 21.02 24.07
C GLU A 146 -10.07 19.96 24.78
N ASN A 147 -10.24 18.80 24.15
CA ASN A 147 -11.26 17.83 24.61
C ASN A 147 -10.70 16.45 24.98
N TRP A 148 -9.46 16.12 24.59
CA TRP A 148 -8.88 14.83 24.90
C TRP A 148 -7.87 14.96 26.03
N ASP A 149 -8.19 14.35 27.16
CA ASP A 149 -7.23 14.14 28.25
C ASP A 149 -6.53 12.82 28.03
N CYS A 150 -5.46 12.85 27.21
CA CYS A 150 -4.74 11.67 26.79
C CYS A 150 -3.23 11.87 26.91
N ASN A 151 -2.63 11.16 27.84
CA ASN A 151 -1.18 11.11 27.97
C ASN A 151 -0.67 9.83 27.28
N ILE A 152 -0.38 9.92 25.99
CA ILE A 152 0.19 8.81 25.25
C ILE A 152 1.70 8.80 25.44
N ALA A 153 2.23 7.64 25.83
CA ALA A 153 3.66 7.43 26.02
C ALA A 153 4.49 7.45 24.72
N HIS A 154 3.84 7.58 23.59
CA HIS A 154 4.45 7.50 22.26
C HIS A 154 4.39 8.84 21.55
N VAL A 155 5.55 9.36 21.17
CA VAL A 155 5.70 10.58 20.35
C VAL A 155 6.41 10.22 19.06
N VAL A 156 5.96 10.79 17.95
CA VAL A 156 6.63 10.67 16.65
C VAL A 156 7.58 11.84 16.48
N GLU A 157 8.86 11.55 16.51
CA GLU A 157 9.91 12.54 16.30
C GLU A 157 10.51 12.43 14.91
N ALA A 158 10.76 13.57 14.26
CA ALA A 158 11.59 13.61 13.08
C ALA A 158 13.04 13.24 13.45
N ARG A 159 13.60 12.25 12.77
CA ARG A 159 14.98 11.80 13.01
C ARG A 159 15.76 11.79 11.72
N ASP A 160 16.90 12.44 11.70
CA ASP A 160 17.84 12.43 10.57
C ASP A 160 18.85 11.28 10.72
N LYS A 161 18.34 10.06 10.94
CA LYS A 161 19.19 8.86 11.10
C LYS A 161 19.47 8.10 9.81
N ASN A 162 18.78 8.44 8.72
CA ASN A 162 18.87 7.73 7.46
C ASN A 162 19.16 8.68 6.27
N PRO A 163 20.24 9.48 6.34
CA PRO A 163 20.60 10.34 5.24
C PRO A 163 20.88 9.48 3.99
N ASN A 164 20.45 9.94 2.82
CA ASN A 164 20.62 9.23 1.56
C ASN A 164 19.88 7.87 1.43
N THR A 165 18.79 7.69 2.14
CA THR A 165 17.92 6.53 1.98
C THR A 165 16.57 6.93 1.38
N TYR A 166 15.93 5.97 0.71
CA TYR A 166 14.59 6.13 0.14
C TYR A 166 13.65 5.11 0.77
N LEU A 167 12.43 5.54 1.07
CA LEU A 167 11.37 4.61 1.41
C LEU A 167 10.78 4.07 0.11
N ILE A 168 10.91 2.79 -0.11
CA ILE A 168 10.53 2.09 -1.34
C ILE A 168 9.91 0.75 -0.97
N ASP A 169 8.89 0.31 -1.67
CA ASP A 169 8.36 -1.03 -1.51
C ASP A 169 9.14 -2.08 -2.33
N GLY A 170 8.89 -3.36 -2.04
CA GLY A 170 9.61 -4.46 -2.69
C GLY A 170 9.38 -4.53 -4.20
N ASN A 171 8.16 -4.22 -4.67
CA ASN A 171 7.84 -4.25 -6.09
C ASN A 171 8.56 -3.12 -6.84
N GLU A 172 8.59 -1.91 -6.28
CA GLU A 172 9.32 -0.79 -6.88
C GLU A 172 10.83 -1.04 -6.87
N ALA A 173 11.38 -1.58 -5.77
CA ALA A 173 12.80 -1.95 -5.70
C ALA A 173 13.16 -3.02 -6.74
N THR A 174 12.30 -4.01 -6.91
CA THR A 174 12.45 -5.05 -7.94
C THR A 174 12.39 -4.45 -9.34
N ALA A 175 11.46 -3.54 -9.60
CA ALA A 175 11.33 -2.86 -10.88
C ALA A 175 12.63 -2.14 -11.26
N LEU A 176 13.20 -1.38 -10.33
CA LEU A 176 14.50 -0.72 -10.53
C LEU A 176 15.63 -1.75 -10.76
N GLY A 177 15.68 -2.83 -9.97
CA GLY A 177 16.65 -3.90 -10.16
C GLY A 177 16.58 -4.52 -11.54
N CYS A 178 15.37 -4.80 -12.06
CA CYS A 178 15.17 -5.33 -13.41
C CYS A 178 15.63 -4.35 -14.51
N ILE A 179 15.29 -3.06 -14.34
CA ILE A 179 15.69 -2.01 -15.28
C ILE A 179 17.22 -1.89 -15.36
N PHE A 180 17.90 -1.82 -14.21
CA PHE A 180 19.37 -1.78 -14.14
C PHE A 180 20.00 -3.12 -14.53
N GLY A 181 19.33 -4.24 -14.34
CA GLY A 181 19.70 -5.56 -14.85
C GLY A 181 19.61 -5.68 -16.38
N GLY A 182 19.08 -4.65 -17.03
CA GLY A 182 19.08 -4.55 -18.49
C GLY A 182 17.89 -5.20 -19.17
N VAL A 183 16.76 -5.33 -18.49
CA VAL A 183 15.50 -5.77 -19.13
C VAL A 183 15.19 -4.88 -20.33
N ASN A 184 14.86 -5.48 -21.47
CA ASN A 184 14.47 -4.76 -22.68
C ASN A 184 13.08 -5.13 -23.20
N MET A 185 12.43 -6.08 -22.55
CA MET A 185 11.03 -6.44 -22.81
C MET A 185 10.33 -6.86 -21.52
N LEU A 186 9.26 -6.16 -21.16
CA LEU A 186 8.29 -6.56 -20.15
C LEU A 186 7.01 -7.01 -20.87
N SER A 187 6.64 -8.27 -20.71
CA SER A 187 5.33 -8.76 -21.08
C SER A 187 4.60 -9.23 -19.83
N TRP A 188 3.39 -8.71 -19.56
CA TRP A 188 2.71 -8.95 -18.30
C TRP A 188 1.19 -9.01 -18.44
N TYR A 189 0.55 -9.61 -17.48
CA TYR A 189 -0.90 -9.61 -17.32
C TYR A 189 -1.27 -9.15 -15.90
N PRO A 190 -2.27 -8.26 -15.75
CA PRO A 190 -2.61 -7.69 -14.44
C PRO A 190 -3.08 -8.75 -13.44
N ILE A 191 -2.38 -8.89 -12.35
CA ILE A 191 -2.76 -9.75 -11.23
C ILE A 191 -2.24 -9.17 -9.91
N THR A 192 -3.10 -9.12 -8.90
CA THR A 192 -2.70 -8.72 -7.54
C THR A 192 -1.87 -9.83 -6.89
N PRO A 193 -0.72 -9.49 -6.25
CA PRO A 193 -0.15 -8.17 -5.99
C PRO A 193 0.96 -7.74 -6.98
N SER A 194 1.16 -8.41 -8.11
CA SER A 194 2.29 -8.15 -9.02
C SER A 194 2.12 -6.93 -9.92
N SER A 195 0.89 -6.45 -10.15
CA SER A 195 0.62 -5.33 -11.05
C SER A 195 1.44 -4.08 -10.73
N SER A 196 1.63 -3.76 -9.46
CA SER A 196 2.42 -2.59 -9.05
C SER A 196 3.90 -2.69 -9.45
N LEU A 197 4.45 -3.90 -9.59
CA LEU A 197 5.80 -4.09 -10.12
C LEU A 197 5.88 -3.68 -11.61
N ALA A 198 4.93 -4.15 -12.42
CA ALA A 198 4.85 -3.77 -13.84
C ALA A 198 4.62 -2.27 -14.00
N GLU A 199 3.69 -1.70 -13.24
CA GLU A 199 3.39 -0.27 -13.22
C GLU A 199 4.61 0.56 -12.82
N SER A 200 5.42 0.10 -11.86
CA SER A 200 6.66 0.73 -11.47
C SER A 200 7.69 0.73 -12.62
N ILE A 201 7.87 -0.40 -13.32
CA ILE A 201 8.72 -0.47 -14.51
C ILE A 201 8.27 0.56 -15.56
N ILE A 202 6.96 0.58 -15.87
CA ILE A 202 6.36 1.53 -16.82
C ILE A 202 6.65 2.98 -16.42
N GLY A 203 6.51 3.29 -15.14
CA GLY A 203 6.78 4.64 -14.61
C GLY A 203 8.25 5.07 -14.64
N TRP A 204 9.18 4.12 -14.58
CA TRP A 204 10.63 4.41 -14.59
C TRP A 204 11.24 4.40 -16.00
N ILE A 205 10.69 3.67 -16.97
CA ILE A 205 11.21 3.60 -18.34
C ILE A 205 11.47 4.98 -18.95
N PRO A 206 10.54 5.95 -18.92
CA PRO A 206 10.76 7.27 -19.51
C PRO A 206 11.89 8.08 -18.86
N LYS A 207 12.32 7.69 -17.67
CA LYS A 207 13.35 8.39 -16.91
C LYS A 207 14.74 7.76 -17.06
N ILE A 208 14.79 6.44 -17.28
CA ILE A 208 16.05 5.68 -17.18
C ILE A 208 16.36 4.93 -18.50
N ARG A 209 15.34 4.58 -19.28
CA ARG A 209 15.46 3.72 -20.47
C ARG A 209 15.06 4.44 -21.75
N THR A 210 15.56 5.65 -21.94
CA THR A 210 15.37 6.46 -23.15
C THR A 210 16.65 6.43 -23.98
N GLY A 211 16.54 6.12 -25.25
CA GLY A 211 17.65 6.16 -26.22
C GLY A 211 17.96 7.57 -26.70
N ASP A 212 19.02 7.70 -27.47
CA ASP A 212 19.48 9.00 -28.00
C ASP A 212 18.45 9.63 -28.97
N ASP A 213 17.58 8.82 -29.54
CA ASP A 213 16.48 9.25 -30.40
C ASP A 213 15.21 9.65 -29.62
N GLY A 214 15.25 9.59 -28.27
CA GLY A 214 14.11 9.85 -27.40
C GLY A 214 13.12 8.68 -27.28
N GLY A 215 13.35 7.58 -27.98
CA GLY A 215 12.53 6.37 -27.89
C GLY A 215 12.85 5.52 -26.66
N ALA A 216 11.86 4.76 -26.19
CA ALA A 216 12.07 3.81 -25.10
C ALA A 216 12.95 2.63 -25.56
N THR A 217 13.94 2.26 -24.73
CA THR A 217 14.82 1.09 -25.00
C THR A 217 14.33 -0.19 -24.29
N CYS A 218 13.10 -0.17 -23.79
CA CYS A 218 12.41 -1.30 -23.21
C CYS A 218 10.97 -1.34 -23.74
N ALA A 219 10.62 -2.43 -24.37
CA ALA A 219 9.23 -2.66 -24.82
C ALA A 219 8.36 -3.10 -23.65
N VAL A 220 7.14 -2.61 -23.60
CA VAL A 220 6.14 -3.03 -22.60
C VAL A 220 4.89 -3.50 -23.31
N ILE A 221 4.46 -4.70 -23.01
CA ILE A 221 3.27 -5.32 -23.61
C ILE A 221 2.37 -5.86 -22.48
N GLN A 222 1.17 -5.37 -22.39
CA GLN A 222 0.13 -6.02 -21.60
C GLN A 222 -0.48 -7.13 -22.46
N ALA A 223 -0.25 -8.36 -22.04
CA ALA A 223 -0.75 -9.54 -22.75
C ALA A 223 -2.23 -9.80 -22.47
N GLU A 224 -2.84 -10.70 -23.21
CA GLU A 224 -4.23 -11.12 -23.03
C GLU A 224 -4.42 -12.01 -21.80
N ASP A 225 -3.40 -12.78 -21.44
CA ASP A 225 -3.35 -13.64 -20.27
C ASP A 225 -1.90 -13.93 -19.84
N GLU A 226 -1.74 -14.68 -18.76
CA GLU A 226 -0.43 -15.05 -18.22
C GLU A 226 0.33 -15.98 -19.17
N LEU A 227 -0.37 -16.86 -19.87
CA LEU A 227 0.24 -17.80 -20.82
C LEU A 227 0.86 -17.04 -21.99
N ALA A 228 0.11 -16.11 -22.58
CA ALA A 228 0.60 -15.22 -23.64
C ALA A 228 1.80 -14.37 -23.14
N ALA A 229 1.74 -13.85 -21.90
CA ALA A 229 2.84 -13.09 -21.32
C ALA A 229 4.13 -13.92 -21.25
N ALA A 230 4.05 -15.17 -20.76
CA ALA A 230 5.19 -16.08 -20.68
C ALA A 230 5.74 -16.42 -22.06
N GLY A 231 4.85 -16.74 -23.03
CA GLY A 231 5.25 -17.03 -24.40
C GLY A 231 6.03 -15.89 -25.06
N MET A 232 5.60 -14.64 -24.84
CA MET A 232 6.32 -13.45 -25.34
C MET A 232 7.71 -13.31 -24.69
N VAL A 233 7.84 -13.60 -23.39
CA VAL A 233 9.14 -13.58 -22.70
C VAL A 233 10.10 -14.60 -23.30
N ILE A 234 9.62 -15.83 -23.53
CA ILE A 234 10.43 -16.89 -24.13
C ILE A 234 10.80 -16.56 -25.58
N GLY A 235 9.84 -16.01 -26.36
CA GLY A 235 10.12 -15.52 -27.72
C GLY A 235 11.17 -14.40 -27.74
N ALA A 236 11.13 -13.47 -26.78
CA ALA A 236 12.16 -12.44 -26.65
C ALA A 236 13.53 -13.06 -26.32
N GLY A 237 13.60 -14.01 -25.38
CA GLY A 237 14.82 -14.74 -25.07
C GLY A 237 15.38 -15.48 -26.26
N TRP A 238 14.54 -16.15 -27.04
CA TRP A 238 14.91 -16.82 -28.30
C TRP A 238 15.55 -15.86 -29.31
N ALA A 239 15.03 -14.65 -29.39
CA ALA A 239 15.57 -13.58 -30.24
C ALA A 239 16.79 -12.85 -29.64
N GLY A 240 17.33 -13.29 -28.51
CA GLY A 240 18.47 -12.66 -27.83
C GLY A 240 18.10 -11.46 -26.95
N GLY A 241 16.83 -11.23 -26.69
CA GLY A 241 16.34 -10.19 -25.80
C GLY A 241 16.39 -10.62 -24.31
N ARG A 242 16.32 -9.64 -23.42
CA ARG A 242 16.16 -9.83 -21.98
C ARG A 242 14.70 -9.62 -21.60
N GLY A 243 13.90 -10.68 -21.81
CA GLY A 243 12.48 -10.68 -21.51
C GLY A 243 12.21 -10.96 -20.03
N MET A 244 11.19 -10.29 -19.48
CA MET A 244 10.64 -10.60 -18.17
C MET A 244 9.12 -10.53 -18.15
N THR A 245 8.54 -11.26 -17.22
CA THR A 245 7.15 -11.11 -16.78
C THR A 245 7.09 -11.07 -15.27
N CYS A 246 5.99 -10.54 -14.75
CA CYS A 246 5.67 -10.60 -13.32
C CYS A 246 4.25 -11.12 -13.14
N THR A 247 4.08 -12.00 -12.16
CA THR A 247 2.82 -12.67 -11.87
C THR A 247 2.72 -13.03 -10.39
N SER A 248 1.80 -13.90 -10.05
CA SER A 248 1.60 -14.51 -8.73
C SER A 248 1.38 -16.00 -8.89
N GLY A 249 1.29 -16.75 -7.82
CA GLY A 249 1.11 -18.21 -7.82
C GLY A 249 0.04 -18.74 -8.80
N PRO A 250 -1.17 -18.14 -8.91
CA PRO A 250 -2.13 -18.55 -9.95
C PRO A 250 -1.60 -18.44 -11.37
N GLY A 251 -0.85 -17.37 -11.67
CA GLY A 251 -0.25 -17.17 -12.99
C GLY A 251 0.91 -18.13 -13.24
N ILE A 252 1.72 -18.45 -12.22
CA ILE A 252 2.76 -19.49 -12.34
C ILE A 252 2.16 -20.82 -12.80
N SER A 253 1.03 -21.21 -12.23
CA SER A 253 0.33 -22.42 -12.65
C SER A 253 -0.06 -22.41 -14.13
N LEU A 254 -0.50 -21.27 -14.66
CA LEU A 254 -0.83 -21.08 -16.06
C LEU A 254 0.40 -21.04 -16.97
N MET A 255 1.52 -20.51 -16.46
CA MET A 255 2.77 -20.36 -17.22
C MET A 255 3.59 -21.67 -17.31
N SER A 256 3.20 -22.72 -16.62
CA SER A 256 3.99 -23.97 -16.50
C SER A 256 4.39 -24.58 -17.86
N GLU A 257 3.53 -24.49 -18.88
CA GLU A 257 3.84 -24.94 -20.23
C GLU A 257 5.04 -24.21 -20.85
N PHE A 258 5.05 -22.87 -20.77
CA PHE A 258 6.17 -22.08 -21.28
C PHE A 258 7.41 -22.15 -20.40
N ILE A 259 7.27 -22.36 -19.10
CA ILE A 259 8.41 -22.63 -18.20
C ILE A 259 9.09 -23.92 -18.63
N GLY A 260 8.31 -24.99 -18.87
CA GLY A 260 8.82 -26.25 -19.40
C GLY A 260 9.47 -26.11 -20.77
N LEU A 261 8.87 -25.32 -21.69
CA LEU A 261 9.47 -25.02 -22.98
C LEU A 261 10.82 -24.28 -22.84
N ALA A 262 10.88 -23.27 -21.97
CA ALA A 262 12.10 -22.52 -21.71
C ALA A 262 13.22 -23.42 -21.21
N TYR A 263 12.93 -24.32 -20.29
CA TYR A 263 13.86 -25.33 -19.80
C TYR A 263 14.34 -26.26 -20.93
N PHE A 264 13.40 -26.84 -21.67
CA PHE A 264 13.73 -27.79 -22.74
C PHE A 264 14.53 -27.16 -23.89
N ALA A 265 14.20 -25.92 -24.24
CA ALA A 265 14.86 -25.18 -25.33
C ALA A 265 16.09 -24.37 -24.89
N GLU A 266 16.44 -24.41 -23.59
CA GLU A 266 17.54 -23.65 -23.00
C GLU A 266 17.46 -22.12 -23.29
N VAL A 267 16.21 -21.58 -23.28
CA VAL A 267 15.96 -20.17 -23.54
C VAL A 267 15.83 -19.40 -22.23
N PRO A 268 16.63 -18.34 -22.02
CA PRO A 268 16.57 -17.56 -20.79
C PRO A 268 15.33 -16.67 -20.77
N GLY A 269 14.70 -16.57 -19.60
CA GLY A 269 13.62 -15.63 -19.31
C GLY A 269 13.52 -15.40 -17.80
N VAL A 270 12.96 -14.28 -17.39
CA VAL A 270 12.72 -13.96 -16.00
C VAL A 270 11.22 -13.95 -15.73
N ILE A 271 10.79 -14.79 -14.81
CA ILE A 271 9.42 -14.81 -14.29
C ILE A 271 9.50 -14.42 -12.81
N TRP A 272 8.93 -13.27 -12.48
CA TRP A 272 8.94 -12.77 -11.11
C TRP A 272 7.62 -13.08 -10.43
N ASP A 273 7.65 -13.93 -9.41
CA ASP A 273 6.49 -14.24 -8.60
C ASP A 273 6.38 -13.29 -7.40
N VAL A 274 5.28 -12.54 -7.34
CA VAL A 274 4.92 -11.73 -6.20
C VAL A 274 3.91 -12.51 -5.39
N ASN A 275 4.37 -13.14 -4.33
CA ASN A 275 3.70 -14.20 -3.59
C ASN A 275 2.19 -13.99 -3.36
N ARG A 276 1.43 -14.93 -3.88
CA ARG A 276 0.01 -15.12 -3.63
C ARG A 276 -0.28 -16.58 -3.87
N VAL A 277 -0.79 -17.27 -2.86
CA VAL A 277 -1.01 -18.70 -2.98
C VAL A 277 -1.90 -19.04 -4.19
N GLY A 278 -1.44 -19.99 -4.99
CA GLY A 278 -2.17 -20.66 -6.06
C GLY A 278 -2.53 -22.10 -5.67
N PRO A 279 -2.97 -22.91 -6.62
CA PRO A 279 -3.37 -22.59 -7.98
C PRO A 279 -4.73 -21.86 -8.08
N SER A 280 -5.12 -21.48 -9.32
CA SER A 280 -6.38 -20.78 -9.59
C SER A 280 -6.45 -19.42 -8.89
N THR A 281 -7.61 -18.96 -8.46
CA THR A 281 -7.80 -17.63 -7.87
C THR A 281 -7.00 -17.43 -6.58
N GLY A 282 -6.79 -18.47 -5.78
CA GLY A 282 -6.08 -18.38 -4.50
C GLY A 282 -6.74 -17.39 -3.53
N LEU A 283 -5.91 -16.68 -2.78
CA LEU A 283 -6.33 -15.61 -1.86
C LEU A 283 -5.72 -14.26 -2.31
N PRO A 284 -6.38 -13.51 -3.20
CA PRO A 284 -5.79 -12.39 -3.95
C PRO A 284 -5.13 -11.30 -3.12
N THR A 285 -5.59 -11.09 -1.91
CA THR A 285 -5.16 -9.96 -1.07
C THR A 285 -4.46 -10.39 0.20
N ARG A 286 -4.10 -11.67 0.28
CA ARG A 286 -3.38 -12.23 1.42
C ARG A 286 -2.01 -12.74 0.97
N THR A 287 -0.96 -12.22 1.58
CA THR A 287 0.39 -12.73 1.37
C THR A 287 0.49 -14.13 1.96
N GLN A 288 0.78 -15.10 1.12
CA GLN A 288 1.08 -16.47 1.51
C GLN A 288 2.26 -16.95 0.67
N GLN A 289 3.01 -17.90 1.18
CA GLN A 289 4.26 -18.37 0.58
C GLN A 289 4.16 -19.80 0.05
N GLY A 290 2.96 -20.32 -0.12
CA GLY A 290 2.72 -21.67 -0.64
C GLY A 290 3.11 -21.88 -2.10
N ASP A 291 3.27 -20.80 -2.85
CA ASP A 291 3.73 -20.78 -4.23
C ASP A 291 5.25 -20.93 -4.41
N LEU A 292 6.05 -20.79 -3.35
CA LEU A 292 7.50 -21.01 -3.42
C LEU A 292 7.85 -22.46 -3.83
N ALA A 293 7.15 -23.44 -3.28
CA ALA A 293 7.34 -24.85 -3.66
C ALA A 293 6.93 -25.09 -5.11
N LEU A 294 5.81 -24.50 -5.54
CA LEU A 294 5.36 -24.57 -6.93
C LEU A 294 6.40 -24.02 -7.90
N LEU A 295 7.01 -22.88 -7.57
CA LEU A 295 8.07 -22.29 -8.39
C LEU A 295 9.33 -23.15 -8.45
N TYR A 296 9.72 -23.72 -7.32
CA TYR A 296 10.91 -24.55 -7.23
C TYR A 296 10.78 -25.83 -8.08
N GLU A 297 9.56 -26.34 -8.22
CA GLU A 297 9.27 -27.58 -8.94
C GLU A 297 8.60 -27.34 -10.30
N ALA A 298 8.59 -26.10 -10.79
CA ALA A 298 7.87 -25.74 -12.03
C ALA A 298 8.55 -26.19 -13.33
N SER A 299 9.75 -26.78 -13.26
CA SER A 299 10.52 -27.23 -14.44
C SER A 299 10.62 -28.76 -14.53
#